data_ab8cc0e26d70e001d887cd4a98e24e6c
#
_entry.id   ab8cc0e26d70e001d887cd4a98e24e6c
#
_cell.length_a   1.000
_cell.length_b   1.000
_cell.length_c   1.000
_cell.angle_alpha   90.00
_cell.angle_beta   90.00
_cell.angle_gamma   90.00
#
_symmetry.space_group_name_H-M   'P 1'
#
loop_
_entity.id
_entity.type
_entity.pdbx_description
1 polymer ?
#
loop_
_entity_poly.entity_id
_entity_poly.type
_entity_poly.pdbx_seq_one_letter_code
_entity_poly.pdbx_strand_id
1 'polypeptide(L)'
;MERLKRRADFLAAATGIKAPAAGFVLQARARGDVAPARFGFTVSKKVGNAVERNRVKRRLREIVRLNAVVAAQGGHDYVLIGRKAALTLPFARMVDEFAGALKRAHGKRQTRPAIESKT
;
A
#
# COMPACT_ATOMS: atom_id res chain seq x y z
N MET A 1 4.28 12.41 -6.29
CA MET A 1 3.98 11.41 -5.26
C MET A 1 4.91 11.59 -4.08
N GLU A 2 4.32 11.77 -2.91
CA GLU A 2 5.09 11.88 -1.68
C GLU A 2 5.58 10.51 -1.24
N ARG A 3 6.80 10.42 -0.74
CA ARG A 3 7.39 9.16 -0.34
C ARG A 3 7.76 9.16 1.12
N LEU A 4 7.53 8.01 1.77
CA LEU A 4 8.01 7.78 3.12
C LEU A 4 9.51 7.60 3.09
N LYS A 5 10.22 8.27 3.99
CA LYS A 5 11.68 8.21 4.06
C LYS A 5 12.20 7.77 5.41
N ARG A 6 11.43 7.97 6.48
CA ARG A 6 11.89 7.69 7.83
C ARG A 6 11.48 6.31 8.29
N ARG A 7 12.40 5.64 8.97
CA ARG A 7 12.11 4.32 9.54
C ARG A 7 10.90 4.38 10.49
N ALA A 8 10.80 5.44 11.26
CA ALA A 8 9.68 5.59 12.21
C ALA A 8 8.33 5.59 11.50
N ASP A 9 8.25 6.18 10.31
CA ASP A 9 7.01 6.20 9.55
C ASP A 9 6.63 4.81 9.04
N PHE A 10 7.62 4.02 8.63
CA PHE A 10 7.38 2.64 8.23
C PHE A 10 6.90 1.80 9.40
N LEU A 11 7.51 1.97 10.56
CA LEU A 11 7.12 1.23 11.76
C LEU A 11 5.70 1.61 12.20
N ALA A 12 5.37 2.89 12.11
CA ALA A 12 4.02 3.36 12.45
C ALA A 12 2.98 2.78 11.48
N ALA A 13 3.29 2.74 10.18
CA ALA A 13 2.37 2.18 9.20
C ALA A 13 2.10 0.70 9.45
N ALA A 14 3.08 -0.01 9.99
CA ALA A 14 2.92 -1.43 10.30
C ALA A 14 1.86 -1.69 11.36
N THR A 15 1.51 -0.68 12.16
CA THR A 15 0.45 -0.82 13.17
C THR A 15 -0.93 -0.54 12.61
N GLY A 16 -1.02 -0.10 11.37
CA GLY A 16 -2.30 0.24 10.75
C GLY A 16 -3.02 -0.96 10.17
N ILE A 17 -3.95 -0.68 9.28
CA ILE A 17 -4.74 -1.70 8.62
C ILE A 17 -3.89 -2.39 7.56
N LYS A 18 -4.03 -3.72 7.48
CA LYS A 18 -3.33 -4.53 6.48
C LYS A 18 -4.34 -5.09 5.48
N ALA A 19 -4.01 -4.98 4.21
CA ALA A 19 -4.82 -5.54 3.14
C ALA A 19 -3.91 -6.39 2.24
N PRO A 20 -3.93 -7.71 2.39
CA PRO A 20 -3.12 -8.59 1.54
C PRO A 20 -3.62 -8.56 0.09
N ALA A 21 -2.68 -8.65 -0.83
CA ALA A 21 -2.96 -8.75 -2.25
C ALA A 21 -2.07 -9.84 -2.85
N ALA A 22 -2.25 -10.14 -4.13
CA ALA A 22 -1.53 -11.26 -4.75
C ALA A 22 -0.02 -11.04 -4.79
N GLY A 23 0.45 -9.83 -5.05
CA GLY A 23 1.87 -9.56 -5.18
C GLY A 23 2.49 -8.75 -4.06
N PHE A 24 1.69 -8.35 -3.07
CA PHE A 24 2.17 -7.50 -1.99
C PHE A 24 1.16 -7.45 -0.85
N VAL A 25 1.58 -6.87 0.27
CA VAL A 25 0.66 -6.52 1.36
C VAL A 25 0.64 -4.99 1.45
N LEU A 26 -0.55 -4.42 1.50
CA LEU A 26 -0.73 -2.99 1.70
C LEU A 26 -0.97 -2.71 3.18
N GLN A 27 -0.20 -1.78 3.73
CA GLN A 27 -0.44 -1.26 5.07
C GLN A 27 -0.93 0.17 4.94
N ALA A 28 -1.95 0.56 5.69
CA ALA A 28 -2.50 1.91 5.63
C ALA A 28 -2.66 2.46 7.04
N ARG A 29 -2.18 3.68 7.25
CA ARG A 29 -2.26 4.35 8.55
C ARG A 29 -2.77 5.77 8.37
N ALA A 30 -3.81 6.12 9.13
CA ALA A 30 -4.29 7.50 9.18
C ALA A 30 -3.38 8.32 10.10
N ARG A 31 -2.90 9.46 9.62
CA ARG A 31 -2.04 10.32 10.42
C ARG A 31 -2.83 11.33 11.25
N GLY A 32 -4.07 11.60 10.85
CA GLY A 32 -4.87 12.61 11.55
C GLY A 32 -4.65 14.03 11.05
N ASP A 33 -4.08 14.16 9.84
CA ASP A 33 -3.88 15.48 9.23
C ASP A 33 -4.48 15.49 7.83
N VAL A 34 -4.26 16.58 7.07
CA VAL A 34 -4.77 16.72 5.72
C VAL A 34 -3.67 16.77 4.67
N ALA A 35 -2.45 16.45 5.04
CA ALA A 35 -1.34 16.45 4.10
C ALA A 35 -1.53 15.35 3.05
N PRO A 36 -0.86 15.46 1.89
CA PRO A 36 -0.99 14.43 0.85
C PRO A 36 -0.59 13.04 1.33
N ALA A 37 -1.17 12.03 0.70
CA ALA A 37 -0.80 10.64 0.97
C ALA A 37 0.69 10.42 0.70
N ARG A 38 1.33 9.61 1.54
CA ARG A 38 2.73 9.23 1.35
C ARG A 38 2.83 7.73 1.18
N PHE A 39 3.79 7.31 0.37
CA PHE A 39 3.96 5.90 0.04
C PHE A 39 5.36 5.41 0.35
N GLY A 40 5.44 4.23 0.95
CA GLY A 40 6.69 3.56 1.18
C GLY A 40 6.68 2.17 0.54
N PHE A 41 7.86 1.69 0.16
CA PHE A 41 8.00 0.40 -0.50
C PHE A 41 9.09 -0.40 0.18
N THR A 42 8.77 -1.62 0.58
CA THR A 42 9.76 -2.51 1.18
C THR A 42 9.72 -3.85 0.46
N VAL A 43 10.90 -4.45 0.31
CA VAL A 43 11.03 -5.78 -0.28
C VAL A 43 12.12 -6.50 0.47
N SER A 44 11.76 -7.60 1.13
CA SER A 44 12.72 -8.35 1.93
C SER A 44 13.65 -9.21 1.07
N LYS A 45 14.74 -9.65 1.68
CA LYS A 45 15.69 -10.54 1.01
C LYS A 45 15.07 -11.87 0.58
N LYS A 46 13.96 -12.25 1.20
CA LYS A 46 13.25 -13.49 0.85
C LYS A 46 12.66 -13.45 -0.55
N VAL A 47 12.46 -12.28 -1.11
CA VAL A 47 11.91 -12.15 -2.47
C VAL A 47 12.91 -12.61 -3.51
N GLY A 48 14.20 -12.35 -3.27
CA GLY A 48 15.24 -12.74 -4.21
C GLY A 48 16.48 -11.89 -4.04
N ASN A 49 17.34 -11.89 -5.07
CA ASN A 49 18.57 -11.11 -5.08
C ASN A 49 18.28 -9.62 -5.24
N ALA A 50 19.34 -8.80 -5.23
CA ALA A 50 19.19 -7.34 -5.30
C ALA A 50 18.48 -6.88 -6.58
N VAL A 51 18.79 -7.52 -7.70
CA VAL A 51 18.18 -7.18 -8.99
C VAL A 51 16.67 -7.46 -8.95
N GLU A 52 16.30 -8.62 -8.41
CA GLU A 52 14.90 -9.00 -8.29
C GLU A 52 14.14 -8.08 -7.35
N ARG A 53 14.74 -7.75 -6.20
CA ARG A 53 14.12 -6.83 -5.26
C ARG A 53 13.90 -5.45 -5.88
N ASN A 54 14.87 -4.96 -6.63
CA ASN A 54 14.74 -3.67 -7.31
C ASN A 54 13.63 -3.71 -8.36
N ARG A 55 13.50 -4.83 -9.06
CA ARG A 55 12.42 -5.01 -10.04
C ARG A 55 11.06 -4.91 -9.36
N VAL A 56 10.88 -5.59 -8.24
CA VAL A 56 9.62 -5.53 -7.48
C VAL A 56 9.35 -4.11 -7.04
N LYS A 57 10.33 -3.43 -6.48
CA LYS A 57 10.14 -2.04 -6.04
C LYS A 57 9.70 -1.14 -7.19
N ARG A 58 10.32 -1.28 -8.36
CA ARG A 58 9.94 -0.46 -9.51
C ARG A 58 8.52 -0.74 -9.96
N ARG A 59 8.12 -2.01 -9.97
CA ARG A 59 6.77 -2.37 -10.34
C ARG A 59 5.75 -1.79 -9.35
N LEU A 60 6.04 -1.89 -8.06
CA LEU A 60 5.15 -1.34 -7.04
C LEU A 60 5.04 0.17 -7.16
N ARG A 61 6.15 0.88 -7.39
CA ARG A 61 6.11 2.32 -7.58
C ARG A 61 5.28 2.71 -8.79
N GLU A 62 5.38 1.93 -9.86
CA GLU A 62 4.65 2.24 -11.09
C GLU A 62 3.14 2.07 -10.91
N ILE A 63 2.70 1.01 -10.24
CA ILE A 63 1.27 0.84 -10.00
C ILE A 63 0.72 1.93 -9.10
N VAL A 64 1.48 2.38 -8.12
CA VAL A 64 1.07 3.49 -7.26
C VAL A 64 0.99 4.78 -8.07
N ARG A 65 2.01 5.06 -8.88
CA ARG A 65 2.03 6.27 -9.70
C ARG A 65 0.80 6.36 -10.59
N LEU A 66 0.39 5.25 -11.16
CA LEU A 66 -0.75 5.23 -12.09
C LEU A 66 -2.10 5.34 -11.39
N ASN A 67 -2.20 4.94 -10.13
CA ASN A 67 -3.51 4.77 -9.48
C ASN A 67 -3.72 5.57 -8.20
N ALA A 68 -2.67 6.02 -7.55
CA ALA A 68 -2.79 6.63 -6.24
C ALA A 68 -3.59 7.92 -6.24
N VAL A 69 -3.50 8.69 -7.31
CA VAL A 69 -4.20 9.97 -7.41
C VAL A 69 -5.71 9.79 -7.30
N VAL A 70 -6.21 8.67 -7.84
CA VAL A 70 -7.64 8.39 -7.87
C VAL A 70 -8.12 7.74 -6.59
N ALA A 71 -7.33 6.86 -6.01
CA ALA A 71 -7.79 5.95 -4.96
C ALA A 71 -7.23 6.21 -3.57
N ALA A 72 -6.05 6.82 -3.47
CA ALA A 72 -5.43 7.08 -2.16
C ALA A 72 -6.03 8.33 -1.52
N GLN A 73 -6.14 8.32 -0.22
CA GLN A 73 -6.71 9.42 0.54
C GLN A 73 -5.62 10.23 1.23
N GLY A 74 -5.80 11.55 1.25
CA GLY A 74 -4.91 12.42 2.01
C GLY A 74 -4.95 12.08 3.50
N GLY A 75 -3.93 12.50 4.22
CA GLY A 75 -3.84 12.22 5.64
C GLY A 75 -3.45 10.78 5.97
N HIS A 76 -3.01 10.02 4.97
CA HIS A 76 -2.66 8.62 5.15
C HIS A 76 -1.25 8.31 4.70
N ASP A 77 -0.64 7.35 5.36
CA ASP A 77 0.60 6.73 4.93
C ASP A 77 0.28 5.31 4.48
N TYR A 78 0.85 4.93 3.34
CA TYR A 78 0.69 3.60 2.78
C TYR A 78 2.05 2.96 2.59
N VAL A 79 2.16 1.69 2.98
CA VAL A 79 3.38 0.92 2.72
C VAL A 79 3.00 -0.33 1.94
N LEU A 80 3.70 -0.56 0.84
CA LEU A 80 3.55 -1.77 0.05
C LEU A 80 4.74 -2.68 0.34
N ILE A 81 4.46 -3.86 0.85
CA ILE A 81 5.47 -4.86 1.15
C ILE A 81 5.45 -5.88 0.02
N GLY A 82 6.48 -5.84 -0.84
CA GLY A 82 6.53 -6.70 -2.01
C GLY A 82 6.73 -8.16 -1.66
N ARG A 83 6.06 -9.02 -2.42
CA ARG A 83 6.19 -10.46 -2.30
C ARG A 83 6.80 -11.03 -3.57
N LYS A 84 7.31 -12.25 -3.49
CA LYS A 84 7.96 -12.90 -4.63
C LYS A 84 7.05 -12.97 -5.86
N ALA A 85 5.75 -13.17 -5.64
CA ALA A 85 4.79 -13.24 -6.74
C ALA A 85 4.78 -11.96 -7.60
N ALA A 86 5.19 -10.82 -7.04
CA ALA A 86 5.25 -9.58 -7.79
C ALA A 86 6.27 -9.61 -8.93
N LEU A 87 7.19 -10.58 -8.94
CA LEU A 87 8.14 -10.71 -10.03
C LEU A 87 7.49 -11.19 -11.33
N THR A 88 6.45 -12.01 -11.23
CA THR A 88 5.88 -12.69 -12.38
C THR A 88 4.43 -12.36 -12.67
N LEU A 89 3.71 -11.76 -11.72
CA LEU A 89 2.32 -11.38 -11.97
C LEU A 89 2.22 -10.36 -13.10
N PRO A 90 1.23 -10.50 -13.98
CA PRO A 90 1.01 -9.49 -15.02
C PRO A 90 0.79 -8.12 -14.40
N PHE A 91 1.31 -7.10 -15.05
CA PHE A 91 1.22 -5.74 -14.51
C PHE A 91 -0.24 -5.30 -14.31
N ALA A 92 -1.10 -5.60 -15.28
CA ALA A 92 -2.51 -5.26 -15.18
C ALA A 92 -3.17 -5.91 -13.95
N ARG A 93 -2.78 -7.15 -13.64
CA ARG A 93 -3.26 -7.84 -12.45
C ARG A 93 -2.81 -7.11 -11.19
N MET A 94 -1.56 -6.65 -11.16
CA MET A 94 -1.01 -5.90 -10.03
C MET A 94 -1.77 -4.60 -9.83
N VAL A 95 -2.13 -3.91 -10.90
CA VAL A 95 -2.92 -2.68 -10.83
C VAL A 95 -4.29 -2.95 -10.19
N ASP A 96 -4.97 -4.00 -10.63
CA ASP A 96 -6.26 -4.36 -10.06
C ASP A 96 -6.16 -4.75 -8.60
N GLU A 97 -5.10 -5.49 -8.24
CA GLU A 97 -4.86 -5.88 -6.86
C GLU A 97 -4.63 -4.67 -5.96
N PHE A 98 -3.93 -3.67 -6.47
CA PHE A 98 -3.70 -2.45 -5.70
C PHE A 98 -5.00 -1.69 -5.45
N ALA A 99 -5.82 -1.51 -6.47
CA ALA A 99 -7.10 -0.84 -6.33
C ALA A 99 -8.00 -1.57 -5.32
N GLY A 100 -8.03 -2.89 -5.41
CA GLY A 100 -8.79 -3.71 -4.46
C GLY A 100 -8.27 -3.62 -3.04
N ALA A 101 -6.95 -3.59 -2.88
CA ALA A 101 -6.34 -3.49 -1.55
C ALA A 101 -6.64 -2.14 -0.90
N LEU A 102 -6.58 -1.05 -1.67
CA LEU A 102 -6.95 0.27 -1.17
C LEU A 102 -8.40 0.29 -0.72
N LYS A 103 -9.27 -0.26 -1.53
CA LYS A 103 -10.70 -0.31 -1.21
C LYS A 103 -10.94 -1.11 0.07
N ARG A 104 -10.30 -2.26 0.22
CA ARG A 104 -10.45 -3.08 1.42
C ARG A 104 -9.91 -2.38 2.65
N ALA A 105 -8.77 -1.70 2.52
CA ALA A 105 -8.17 -0.99 3.64
C ALA A 105 -9.07 0.13 4.15
N HIS A 106 -9.62 0.92 3.24
CA HIS A 106 -10.53 2.01 3.63
C HIS A 106 -11.89 1.49 4.04
N GLY A 107 -12.35 0.40 3.43
CA GLY A 107 -13.60 -0.23 3.79
C GLY A 107 -13.60 -0.73 5.23
N LYS A 108 -12.49 -1.33 5.66
CA LYS A 108 -12.38 -1.79 7.05
C LYS A 108 -12.50 -0.64 8.05
N ARG A 109 -11.91 0.51 7.71
CA ARG A 109 -12.00 1.67 8.58
C ARG A 109 -13.40 2.26 8.62
N GLN A 110 -14.07 2.26 7.47
CA GLN A 110 -15.38 2.86 7.34
C GLN A 110 -16.49 1.96 7.85
N THR A 111 -16.27 0.66 7.85
CA THR A 111 -17.29 -0.29 8.24
C THR A 111 -17.81 -0.04 9.66
N ARG A 112 -16.93 0.22 10.60
CA ARG A 112 -17.36 0.47 11.98
C ARG A 112 -18.20 1.73 12.11
N PRO A 113 -17.77 2.89 11.57
CA PRO A 113 -18.62 4.08 11.63
C PRO A 113 -19.95 3.87 10.93
N ALA A 114 -19.96 3.16 9.81
CA ALA A 114 -21.18 2.91 9.06
C ALA A 114 -22.16 2.08 9.88
N ILE A 115 -21.68 1.09 10.59
CA ILE A 115 -22.51 0.27 11.45
C ILE A 115 -23.10 1.11 12.56
N GLU A 116 -22.30 1.94 13.16
CA GLU A 116 -22.76 2.81 14.24
C GLU A 116 -23.81 3.79 13.77
N SER A 117 -23.61 4.34 12.59
CA SER A 117 -24.53 5.34 12.08
C SER A 117 -25.90 4.77 11.69
N LYS A 118 -25.97 3.48 11.46
CA LYS A 118 -27.23 2.83 11.11
C LYS A 118 -28.13 2.60 12.32
N THR A 119 -27.56 2.67 13.45
CA THR A 119 -28.34 2.48 14.66
C THR A 119 -28.92 3.79 15.15
#